data_ae4b5d9766c737e8f8ab37fe1ee559c9
#
_entry.id   ae4b5d9766c737e8f8ab37fe1ee559c9
#
_cell.length_a   1.000
_cell.length_b   1.000
_cell.length_c   1.000
_cell.angle_alpha   90.00
_cell.angle_beta   90.00
_cell.angle_gamma   90.00
#
_symmetry.space_group_name_H-M   'P 1'
#
loop_
_entity.id
_entity.type
_entity.pdbx_description
1 polymer ?
#
loop_
_entity_poly.entity_id
_entity_poly.type
_entity_poly.pdbx_seq_one_letter_code
_entity_poly.pdbx_strand_id
1 'polypeptide(L)'
;MENEVASKNFIEQIIDKDIEEGHCRKVVTRFPPEPNGYLHIGHAKSILLNYGLAQEYNGQFNLRFDDTNPTKEKEEFVDSIKADVEWLGAKWHGDVLFASDYFPEMYEAAVKLIKKGKAYVCDLSADEIRQYRGTLTEPGKESPYRNRSVEENLQLFEDMKDGKFGDGEKVLRAKIDMASPNINMRDPVSYRVAHISHHRTGDEWCIYPMYDFAHPIEDAIEGVSHSICTLEFEDHRPLYDWVVRELEYEYPPKQIEFAKLYLNNVVTGKRYIKKLVEDGIVDGWDDPRLVSIAALRRRGFTPESIKMFVEMVGVTKAQGSVEYPMLEYCIREDLKLKVKRMMAVLDPVKVIIDNYEEGKVEYMEVPNNQENPELGTRMVPFTRELFIEREDFMEEPPKKYFRLFPGNEVRLMNAYFVTCVDFKKDEDGRITEIHCTYDPATRGGNFTERKVKGTIHWVSATEGVKVKARLYENIVDEEKGVYNQEDGSINVNPDSLKVVDCVVEPELAKAEKEDKFQFVRNGYFCADIKDSSEGNPVFNRIVSLKSSFKLPTN
;
A
#
# COMPACT_ATOMS: atom_id res chain seq x y z
N MET A 1 32.13 -18.52 3.85
CA MET A 1 30.67 -18.50 3.87
C MET A 1 30.26 -18.49 2.40
N GLU A 2 29.83 -19.62 1.91
CA GLU A 2 29.28 -19.74 0.57
C GLU A 2 28.02 -18.87 0.50
N ASN A 3 27.99 -17.93 -0.44
CA ASN A 3 26.78 -17.19 -0.76
C ASN A 3 25.75 -18.23 -1.23
N GLU A 4 24.75 -18.55 -0.42
CA GLU A 4 23.55 -19.20 -0.91
C GLU A 4 22.96 -18.26 -1.97
N VAL A 5 23.14 -18.63 -3.23
CA VAL A 5 22.44 -17.99 -4.35
C VAL A 5 20.97 -18.26 -4.13
N ALA A 6 20.21 -17.21 -3.79
CA ALA A 6 18.77 -17.32 -3.64
C ALA A 6 18.18 -18.00 -4.88
N SER A 7 17.35 -19.02 -4.68
CA SER A 7 16.75 -19.76 -5.79
C SER A 7 15.86 -18.81 -6.61
N LYS A 8 16.09 -18.77 -7.93
CA LYS A 8 15.31 -17.97 -8.85
C LYS A 8 13.84 -18.39 -8.83
N ASN A 9 12.94 -17.41 -8.81
CA ASN A 9 11.52 -17.65 -8.94
C ASN A 9 11.16 -18.11 -10.37
N PHE A 10 9.92 -18.56 -10.57
CA PHE A 10 9.51 -19.12 -11.86
C PHE A 10 9.53 -18.09 -13.01
N ILE A 11 9.34 -16.80 -12.72
CA ILE A 11 9.39 -15.72 -13.75
C ILE A 11 10.82 -15.52 -14.20
N GLU A 12 11.78 -15.45 -13.27
CA GLU A 12 13.20 -15.35 -13.58
C GLU A 12 13.68 -16.55 -14.39
N GLN A 13 13.21 -17.77 -14.09
CA GLN A 13 13.51 -18.96 -14.88
C GLN A 13 12.97 -18.88 -16.32
N ILE A 14 11.78 -18.32 -16.50
CA ILE A 14 11.21 -18.08 -17.84
C ILE A 14 12.04 -17.06 -18.60
N ILE A 15 12.42 -15.95 -17.97
CA ILE A 15 13.22 -14.89 -18.57
C ILE A 15 14.59 -15.44 -19.00
N ASP A 16 15.27 -16.20 -18.13
CA ASP A 16 16.54 -16.83 -18.44
C ASP A 16 16.45 -17.70 -19.69
N LYS A 17 15.44 -18.55 -19.74
CA LYS A 17 15.18 -19.42 -20.89
C LYS A 17 14.93 -18.62 -22.18
N ASP A 18 14.10 -17.57 -22.10
CA ASP A 18 13.79 -16.74 -23.28
C ASP A 18 15.03 -15.99 -23.80
N ILE A 19 15.95 -15.61 -22.91
CA ILE A 19 17.26 -15.02 -23.28
C ILE A 19 18.16 -16.08 -23.95
N GLU A 20 18.28 -17.27 -23.35
CA GLU A 20 19.10 -18.38 -23.90
C GLU A 20 18.63 -18.83 -25.28
N GLU A 21 17.32 -18.88 -25.49
CA GLU A 21 16.70 -19.28 -26.76
C GLU A 21 16.65 -18.13 -27.81
N GLY A 22 17.07 -16.93 -27.42
CA GLY A 22 17.08 -15.76 -28.30
C GLY A 22 15.70 -15.14 -28.57
N HIS A 23 14.72 -15.49 -27.78
CA HIS A 23 13.35 -14.93 -27.87
C HIS A 23 13.26 -13.52 -27.31
N CYS A 24 14.24 -13.10 -26.51
CA CYS A 24 14.30 -11.81 -25.87
C CYS A 24 15.69 -11.19 -26.05
N ARG A 25 15.78 -10.02 -26.69
CA ARG A 25 17.03 -9.25 -26.82
C ARG A 25 17.31 -8.39 -25.61
N LYS A 26 16.29 -7.83 -25.02
CA LYS A 26 16.34 -6.96 -23.86
C LYS A 26 15.10 -7.19 -23.00
N VAL A 27 15.29 -7.30 -21.70
CA VAL A 27 14.16 -7.40 -20.77
C VAL A 27 13.50 -6.05 -20.63
N VAL A 28 12.23 -5.95 -21.00
CA VAL A 28 11.39 -4.78 -20.85
C VAL A 28 10.11 -5.20 -20.14
N THR A 29 9.88 -4.63 -18.98
CA THR A 29 8.68 -4.82 -18.16
C THR A 29 7.91 -3.52 -18.06
N ARG A 30 6.68 -3.57 -17.54
CA ARG A 30 5.88 -2.36 -17.34
C ARG A 30 4.90 -2.51 -16.18
N PHE A 31 4.49 -1.38 -15.64
CA PHE A 31 3.32 -1.26 -14.79
C PHE A 31 2.25 -0.45 -15.55
N PRO A 32 1.09 -1.07 -15.89
CA PRO A 32 0.08 -0.46 -16.74
C PRO A 32 -1.21 -0.12 -15.98
N PRO A 33 -1.21 0.85 -15.04
CA PRO A 33 -2.41 1.17 -14.28
C PRO A 33 -3.45 1.89 -15.13
N GLU A 34 -4.74 1.58 -14.88
CA GLU A 34 -5.82 2.46 -15.31
C GLU A 34 -5.86 3.70 -14.40
N PRO A 35 -5.93 4.93 -14.94
CA PRO A 35 -5.98 6.16 -14.14
C PRO A 35 -7.41 6.41 -13.59
N ASN A 36 -7.93 5.46 -12.83
CA ASN A 36 -9.31 5.44 -12.34
C ASN A 36 -9.43 5.30 -10.81
N GLY A 37 -8.33 5.45 -10.07
CA GLY A 37 -8.30 5.38 -8.61
C GLY A 37 -6.90 5.31 -8.02
N TYR A 38 -6.84 5.36 -6.70
CA TYR A 38 -5.59 5.30 -5.95
C TYR A 38 -5.02 3.88 -5.88
N LEU A 39 -3.70 3.77 -5.87
CA LEU A 39 -3.00 2.51 -5.72
C LEU A 39 -3.07 2.01 -4.26
N HIS A 40 -3.00 0.70 -4.10
CA HIS A 40 -2.96 0.03 -2.79
C HIS A 40 -1.79 -0.96 -2.71
N ILE A 41 -1.60 -1.58 -1.56
CA ILE A 41 -0.49 -2.52 -1.28
C ILE A 41 -0.36 -3.65 -2.33
N GLY A 42 -1.46 -4.11 -2.91
CA GLY A 42 -1.44 -5.10 -3.98
C GLY A 42 -0.73 -4.61 -5.25
N HIS A 43 -0.90 -3.33 -5.60
CA HIS A 43 -0.19 -2.71 -6.72
C HIS A 43 1.30 -2.55 -6.44
N ALA A 44 1.68 -2.30 -5.18
CA ALA A 44 3.09 -2.21 -4.79
C ALA A 44 3.86 -3.49 -5.12
N LYS A 45 3.25 -4.67 -4.93
CA LYS A 45 3.85 -5.95 -5.34
C LYS A 45 4.12 -6.00 -6.83
N SER A 46 3.16 -5.59 -7.67
CA SER A 46 3.33 -5.57 -9.12
C SER A 46 4.40 -4.59 -9.58
N ILE A 47 4.42 -3.37 -9.01
CA ILE A 47 5.42 -2.34 -9.31
C ILE A 47 6.82 -2.84 -8.98
N LEU A 48 7.02 -3.32 -7.75
CA LEU A 48 8.33 -3.75 -7.27
C LEU A 48 8.83 -5.01 -7.99
N LEU A 49 7.93 -5.92 -8.36
CA LEU A 49 8.27 -7.10 -9.16
C LEU A 49 8.76 -6.71 -10.55
N ASN A 50 7.99 -5.90 -11.28
CA ASN A 50 8.34 -5.49 -12.65
C ASN A 50 9.61 -4.64 -12.67
N TYR A 51 9.74 -3.69 -11.73
CA TYR A 51 10.94 -2.87 -11.59
C TYR A 51 12.15 -3.69 -11.18
N GLY A 52 12.01 -4.59 -10.21
CA GLY A 52 13.08 -5.47 -9.73
C GLY A 52 13.64 -6.37 -10.84
N LEU A 53 12.77 -6.98 -11.64
CA LEU A 53 13.17 -7.78 -12.80
C LEU A 53 13.93 -6.94 -13.84
N ALA A 54 13.44 -5.74 -14.16
CA ALA A 54 14.14 -4.86 -15.08
C ALA A 54 15.53 -4.49 -14.56
N GLN A 55 15.69 -4.25 -13.26
CA GLN A 55 16.99 -3.96 -12.66
C GLN A 55 17.94 -5.17 -12.70
N GLU A 56 17.46 -6.36 -12.34
CA GLU A 56 18.26 -7.59 -12.30
C GLU A 56 18.83 -7.96 -13.67
N TYR A 57 18.04 -7.77 -14.73
CA TYR A 57 18.44 -8.10 -16.10
C TYR A 57 19.00 -6.90 -16.88
N ASN A 58 19.36 -5.79 -16.22
CA ASN A 58 19.82 -4.55 -16.87
C ASN A 58 18.88 -4.08 -18.00
N GLY A 59 17.60 -4.29 -17.79
CA GLY A 59 16.54 -4.00 -18.73
C GLY A 59 15.89 -2.64 -18.57
N GLN A 60 14.62 -2.55 -18.94
CA GLN A 60 13.81 -1.33 -18.84
C GLN A 60 12.50 -1.62 -18.11
N PHE A 61 12.08 -0.66 -17.30
CA PHE A 61 10.77 -0.65 -16.66
C PHE A 61 9.99 0.56 -17.18
N ASN A 62 8.81 0.34 -17.76
CA ASN A 62 7.95 1.38 -18.29
C ASN A 62 6.77 1.64 -17.34
N LEU A 63 6.35 2.90 -17.26
CA LEU A 63 5.07 3.29 -16.68
C LEU A 63 4.14 3.69 -17.82
N ARG A 64 3.08 2.92 -18.06
CA ARG A 64 2.05 3.20 -19.05
C ARG A 64 0.69 3.30 -18.39
N PHE A 65 0.01 4.38 -18.60
CA PHE A 65 -1.40 4.49 -18.24
C PHE A 65 -2.26 3.81 -19.30
N ASP A 66 -3.04 2.81 -18.87
CA ASP A 66 -4.07 2.20 -19.72
C ASP A 66 -5.32 3.08 -19.66
N ASP A 67 -5.34 4.10 -20.51
CA ASP A 67 -6.39 5.09 -20.60
C ASP A 67 -7.30 4.86 -21.82
N THR A 68 -7.64 3.60 -22.08
CA THR A 68 -8.52 3.20 -23.21
C THR A 68 -10.00 3.42 -22.93
N ASN A 69 -10.40 3.59 -21.66
CA ASN A 69 -11.79 3.74 -21.26
C ASN A 69 -12.14 5.20 -20.87
N PRO A 70 -12.81 5.98 -21.76
CA PRO A 70 -13.05 7.41 -21.54
C PRO A 70 -13.99 7.73 -20.37
N THR A 71 -14.70 6.73 -19.81
CA THR A 71 -15.75 6.96 -18.82
C THR A 71 -15.25 7.08 -17.38
N LYS A 72 -14.01 6.70 -17.08
CA LYS A 72 -13.53 6.49 -15.70
C LYS A 72 -12.24 7.21 -15.36
N GLU A 73 -11.59 7.83 -16.33
CA GLU A 73 -10.22 8.33 -16.23
C GLU A 73 -10.18 9.78 -15.78
N LYS A 74 -9.25 10.11 -14.85
CA LYS A 74 -9.04 11.45 -14.33
C LYS A 74 -7.56 11.74 -14.16
N GLU A 75 -7.17 12.97 -14.49
CA GLU A 75 -5.80 13.47 -14.38
C GLU A 75 -5.25 13.41 -12.94
N GLU A 76 -6.10 13.67 -11.93
CA GLU A 76 -5.71 13.58 -10.52
C GLU A 76 -5.14 12.20 -10.12
N PHE A 77 -5.63 11.12 -10.75
CA PHE A 77 -5.12 9.77 -10.49
C PHE A 77 -3.78 9.52 -11.18
N VAL A 78 -3.56 10.12 -12.34
CA VAL A 78 -2.26 10.06 -13.03
C VAL A 78 -1.16 10.58 -12.13
N ASP A 79 -1.33 11.77 -11.56
CA ASP A 79 -0.33 12.40 -10.67
C ASP A 79 -0.13 11.61 -9.37
N SER A 80 -1.21 11.12 -8.77
CA SER A 80 -1.14 10.28 -7.57
C SER A 80 -0.38 8.99 -7.83
N ILE A 81 -0.66 8.31 -8.95
CA ILE A 81 0.00 7.05 -9.31
C ILE A 81 1.49 7.28 -9.58
N LYS A 82 1.86 8.33 -10.29
CA LYS A 82 3.28 8.70 -10.51
C LYS A 82 4.00 8.91 -9.19
N ALA A 83 3.42 9.69 -8.28
CA ALA A 83 3.99 9.94 -6.96
C ALA A 83 4.15 8.65 -6.14
N ASP A 84 3.20 7.73 -6.22
CA ASP A 84 3.26 6.44 -5.51
C ASP A 84 4.37 5.52 -6.07
N VAL A 85 4.52 5.46 -7.40
CA VAL A 85 5.59 4.69 -8.05
C VAL A 85 6.97 5.23 -7.68
N GLU A 86 7.15 6.56 -7.72
CA GLU A 86 8.38 7.23 -7.31
C GLU A 86 8.69 7.02 -5.82
N TRP A 87 7.69 7.13 -4.96
CA TRP A 87 7.85 6.89 -3.53
C TRP A 87 8.30 5.46 -3.20
N LEU A 88 7.81 4.46 -3.95
CA LEU A 88 8.27 3.07 -3.83
C LEU A 88 9.71 2.88 -4.31
N GLY A 89 10.34 3.89 -4.89
CA GLY A 89 11.70 3.86 -5.42
C GLY A 89 11.81 3.28 -6.82
N ALA A 90 10.70 3.01 -7.50
CA ALA A 90 10.69 2.54 -8.87
C ALA A 90 10.87 3.72 -9.84
N LYS A 91 11.82 3.56 -10.77
CA LYS A 91 12.13 4.57 -11.79
C LYS A 91 11.79 4.00 -13.16
N TRP A 92 10.83 4.61 -13.84
CA TRP A 92 10.52 4.24 -15.21
C TRP A 92 11.52 4.82 -16.22
N HIS A 93 11.62 4.17 -17.36
CA HIS A 93 12.48 4.57 -18.45
C HIS A 93 11.78 5.60 -19.34
N GLY A 94 12.48 6.69 -19.66
CA GLY A 94 11.95 7.73 -20.56
C GLY A 94 10.73 8.46 -20.00
N ASP A 95 9.81 8.81 -20.89
CA ASP A 95 8.58 9.47 -20.54
C ASP A 95 7.50 8.48 -20.06
N VAL A 96 6.51 9.00 -19.36
CA VAL A 96 5.27 8.25 -19.05
C VAL A 96 4.51 8.01 -20.34
N LEU A 97 4.08 6.77 -20.56
CA LEU A 97 3.37 6.33 -21.74
C LEU A 97 1.85 6.30 -21.48
N PHE A 98 1.08 6.46 -22.54
CA PHE A 98 -0.38 6.41 -22.50
C PHE A 98 -0.90 5.54 -23.64
N ALA A 99 -1.83 4.65 -23.34
CA ALA A 99 -2.49 3.80 -24.34
C ALA A 99 -3.18 4.62 -25.44
N SER A 100 -3.74 5.78 -25.08
CA SER A 100 -4.40 6.70 -26.01
C SER A 100 -3.48 7.28 -27.08
N ASP A 101 -2.15 7.31 -26.84
CA ASP A 101 -1.17 7.73 -27.86
C ASP A 101 -1.08 6.72 -29.02
N TYR A 102 -1.54 5.48 -28.82
CA TYR A 102 -1.48 4.37 -29.79
C TYR A 102 -2.84 4.11 -30.48
N PHE A 103 -3.84 4.95 -30.27
CA PHE A 103 -5.15 4.78 -30.92
C PHE A 103 -5.07 4.69 -32.44
N PRO A 104 -4.25 5.49 -33.15
CA PRO A 104 -4.05 5.32 -34.59
C PRO A 104 -3.50 3.95 -34.96
N GLU A 105 -2.47 3.46 -34.28
CA GLU A 105 -1.85 2.14 -34.53
C GLU A 105 -2.80 1.00 -34.20
N MET A 106 -3.61 1.13 -33.15
CA MET A 106 -4.65 0.15 -32.79
C MET A 106 -5.75 0.08 -33.87
N TYR A 107 -6.13 1.21 -34.45
CA TYR A 107 -7.07 1.25 -35.56
C TYR A 107 -6.50 0.55 -36.78
N GLU A 108 -5.26 0.83 -37.17
CA GLU A 108 -4.58 0.14 -38.27
C GLU A 108 -4.40 -1.36 -38.01
N ALA A 109 -4.14 -1.77 -36.79
CA ALA A 109 -4.10 -3.18 -36.39
C ALA A 109 -5.47 -3.88 -36.60
N ALA A 110 -6.55 -3.20 -36.21
CA ALA A 110 -7.90 -3.72 -36.47
C ALA A 110 -8.20 -3.83 -37.98
N VAL A 111 -7.82 -2.83 -38.76
CA VAL A 111 -7.92 -2.86 -40.23
C VAL A 111 -7.14 -4.05 -40.83
N LYS A 112 -5.92 -4.32 -40.32
CA LYS A 112 -5.11 -5.47 -40.70
C LYS A 112 -5.83 -6.80 -40.44
N LEU A 113 -6.46 -6.94 -39.27
CA LEU A 113 -7.23 -8.14 -38.91
C LEU A 113 -8.46 -8.32 -39.84
N ILE A 114 -9.17 -7.23 -40.16
CA ILE A 114 -10.29 -7.28 -41.11
C ILE A 114 -9.80 -7.76 -42.48
N LYS A 115 -8.71 -7.21 -43.01
CA LYS A 115 -8.12 -7.60 -44.29
C LYS A 115 -7.69 -9.07 -44.32
N LYS A 116 -7.27 -9.63 -43.21
CA LYS A 116 -6.95 -11.05 -43.03
C LYS A 116 -8.19 -11.93 -42.86
N GLY A 117 -9.40 -11.37 -42.82
CA GLY A 117 -10.62 -12.11 -42.51
C GLY A 117 -10.70 -12.60 -41.04
N LYS A 118 -10.00 -11.94 -40.14
CA LYS A 118 -9.88 -12.29 -38.69
C LYS A 118 -10.69 -11.37 -37.80
N ALA A 119 -11.41 -10.41 -38.34
CA ALA A 119 -12.34 -9.55 -37.63
C ALA A 119 -13.51 -9.15 -38.49
N TYR A 120 -14.65 -8.90 -37.88
CA TYR A 120 -15.88 -8.50 -38.57
C TYR A 120 -16.69 -7.51 -37.71
N VAL A 121 -17.45 -6.64 -38.38
CA VAL A 121 -18.40 -5.74 -37.72
C VAL A 121 -19.69 -6.51 -37.45
N CYS A 122 -20.19 -6.38 -36.22
CA CYS A 122 -21.37 -7.08 -35.72
C CYS A 122 -22.40 -6.07 -35.22
N ASP A 123 -23.66 -6.27 -35.61
CA ASP A 123 -24.79 -5.40 -35.26
C ASP A 123 -25.58 -5.92 -34.04
N LEU A 124 -25.16 -7.03 -33.44
CA LEU A 124 -25.77 -7.54 -32.22
C LEU A 124 -25.50 -6.59 -31.06
N SER A 125 -26.52 -6.36 -30.25
CA SER A 125 -26.39 -5.63 -28.98
C SER A 125 -25.54 -6.42 -27.96
N ALA A 126 -25.11 -5.76 -26.91
CA ALA A 126 -24.33 -6.40 -25.85
C ALA A 126 -25.05 -7.59 -25.20
N ASP A 127 -26.38 -7.50 -25.04
CA ASP A 127 -27.20 -8.58 -24.48
C ASP A 127 -27.33 -9.74 -25.47
N GLU A 128 -27.53 -9.47 -26.75
CA GLU A 128 -27.55 -10.49 -27.78
C GLU A 128 -26.19 -11.19 -27.90
N ILE A 129 -25.08 -10.47 -27.88
CA ILE A 129 -23.72 -11.04 -27.88
C ILE A 129 -23.56 -11.98 -26.69
N ARG A 130 -24.03 -11.58 -25.50
CA ARG A 130 -23.98 -12.41 -24.30
C ARG A 130 -24.76 -13.71 -24.46
N GLN A 131 -25.96 -13.65 -25.06
CA GLN A 131 -26.77 -14.82 -25.34
C GLN A 131 -26.10 -15.73 -26.38
N TYR A 132 -25.60 -15.17 -27.48
CA TYR A 132 -24.92 -15.94 -28.54
C TYR A 132 -23.61 -16.58 -28.05
N ARG A 133 -22.93 -15.98 -27.10
CA ARG A 133 -21.68 -16.50 -26.54
C ARG A 133 -21.85 -17.85 -25.82
N GLY A 134 -23.05 -18.13 -25.31
CA GLY A 134 -23.31 -19.34 -24.55
C GLY A 134 -22.78 -19.32 -23.12
N THR A 135 -22.58 -20.51 -22.58
CA THR A 135 -22.12 -20.69 -21.17
C THR A 135 -20.83 -21.52 -21.14
N LEU A 136 -20.31 -21.77 -19.92
CA LEU A 136 -19.15 -22.66 -19.76
C LEU A 136 -19.41 -24.10 -20.20
N THR A 137 -20.66 -24.54 -20.15
CA THR A 137 -21.08 -25.91 -20.51
C THR A 137 -21.76 -26.01 -21.87
N GLU A 138 -22.14 -24.88 -22.46
CA GLU A 138 -22.81 -24.84 -23.76
C GLU A 138 -21.99 -23.99 -24.73
N PRO A 139 -21.73 -24.47 -25.98
CA PRO A 139 -21.02 -23.69 -26.98
C PRO A 139 -21.81 -22.45 -27.37
N GLY A 140 -21.11 -21.46 -27.91
CA GLY A 140 -21.72 -20.28 -28.49
C GLY A 140 -22.31 -20.56 -29.89
N LYS A 141 -23.07 -19.56 -30.36
CA LYS A 141 -23.63 -19.51 -31.71
C LYS A 141 -22.95 -18.42 -32.51
N GLU A 142 -22.70 -18.69 -33.78
CA GLU A 142 -22.16 -17.70 -34.69
C GLU A 142 -23.15 -16.53 -34.90
N SER A 143 -22.62 -15.32 -34.93
CA SER A 143 -23.40 -14.13 -35.29
C SER A 143 -23.87 -14.22 -36.74
N PRO A 144 -25.09 -13.74 -37.04
CA PRO A 144 -25.55 -13.60 -38.46
C PRO A 144 -24.61 -12.72 -39.30
N TYR A 145 -23.81 -11.86 -38.68
CA TYR A 145 -22.92 -10.92 -39.35
C TYR A 145 -21.47 -11.42 -39.48
N ARG A 146 -21.19 -12.64 -38.98
CA ARG A 146 -19.84 -13.20 -38.92
C ARG A 146 -19.19 -13.41 -40.31
N ASN A 147 -19.98 -13.61 -41.31
CA ASN A 147 -19.53 -13.94 -42.67
C ASN A 147 -19.68 -12.76 -43.65
N ARG A 148 -19.78 -11.52 -43.17
CA ARG A 148 -19.68 -10.34 -44.05
C ARG A 148 -18.36 -10.34 -44.80
N SER A 149 -18.37 -9.80 -46.03
CA SER A 149 -17.15 -9.68 -46.84
C SER A 149 -16.12 -8.75 -46.18
N VAL A 150 -14.86 -8.89 -46.54
CA VAL A 150 -13.79 -8.02 -46.09
C VAL A 150 -14.08 -6.56 -46.46
N GLU A 151 -14.53 -6.32 -47.67
CA GLU A 151 -14.85 -4.98 -48.18
C GLU A 151 -16.00 -4.34 -47.40
N GLU A 152 -17.05 -5.07 -47.09
CA GLU A 152 -18.17 -4.60 -46.28
C GLU A 152 -17.70 -4.27 -44.83
N ASN A 153 -16.91 -5.14 -44.21
CA ASN A 153 -16.37 -4.91 -42.87
C ASN A 153 -15.44 -3.71 -42.83
N LEU A 154 -14.59 -3.49 -43.82
CA LEU A 154 -13.73 -2.31 -43.89
C LEU A 154 -14.55 -1.02 -43.97
N GLN A 155 -15.58 -1.01 -44.83
CA GLN A 155 -16.44 0.18 -44.95
C GLN A 155 -17.23 0.45 -43.68
N LEU A 156 -17.80 -0.58 -43.05
CA LEU A 156 -18.53 -0.42 -41.79
C LEU A 156 -17.63 0.03 -40.63
N PHE A 157 -16.39 -0.45 -40.58
CA PHE A 157 -15.45 -0.05 -39.51
C PHE A 157 -14.99 1.40 -39.71
N GLU A 158 -14.77 1.85 -40.93
CA GLU A 158 -14.53 3.25 -41.25
C GLU A 158 -15.74 4.13 -40.86
N ASP A 159 -16.96 3.67 -41.22
CA ASP A 159 -18.21 4.36 -40.86
C ASP A 159 -18.41 4.44 -39.32
N MET A 160 -17.97 3.43 -38.55
CA MET A 160 -17.95 3.47 -37.09
C MET A 160 -17.01 4.60 -36.59
N LYS A 161 -15.80 4.68 -37.13
CA LYS A 161 -14.82 5.73 -36.80
C LYS A 161 -15.35 7.11 -37.15
N ASP A 162 -16.03 7.26 -38.28
CA ASP A 162 -16.60 8.51 -38.75
C ASP A 162 -17.87 8.96 -38.01
N GLY A 163 -18.30 8.19 -37.00
CA GLY A 163 -19.43 8.54 -36.14
C GLY A 163 -20.81 8.35 -36.78
N LYS A 164 -20.92 7.49 -37.81
CA LYS A 164 -22.18 7.24 -38.48
C LYS A 164 -23.14 6.34 -37.70
N PHE A 165 -22.68 5.72 -36.60
CA PHE A 165 -23.48 4.81 -35.80
C PHE A 165 -23.55 5.30 -34.35
N GLY A 166 -24.67 5.01 -33.67
CA GLY A 166 -24.88 5.31 -32.27
C GLY A 166 -24.20 4.31 -31.32
N ASP A 167 -24.15 4.68 -30.04
CA ASP A 167 -23.59 3.85 -28.98
C ASP A 167 -24.31 2.50 -28.91
N GLY A 168 -23.55 1.40 -28.88
CA GLY A 168 -24.10 0.04 -28.82
C GLY A 168 -24.71 -0.50 -30.12
N GLU A 169 -24.72 0.31 -31.20
CA GLU A 169 -25.33 -0.10 -32.47
C GLU A 169 -24.44 -1.06 -33.26
N LYS A 170 -23.12 -0.88 -33.19
CA LYS A 170 -22.14 -1.75 -33.85
C LYS A 170 -20.91 -1.96 -32.98
N VAL A 171 -20.30 -3.13 -33.12
CA VAL A 171 -19.00 -3.48 -32.50
C VAL A 171 -18.12 -4.17 -33.53
N LEU A 172 -16.80 -4.10 -33.36
CA LEU A 172 -15.87 -4.95 -34.08
C LEU A 172 -15.58 -6.19 -33.21
N ARG A 173 -15.67 -7.37 -33.78
CA ARG A 173 -15.38 -8.64 -33.10
C ARG A 173 -14.24 -9.37 -33.78
N ALA A 174 -13.36 -9.98 -33.01
CA ALA A 174 -12.39 -10.94 -33.51
C ALA A 174 -13.11 -12.19 -33.98
N LYS A 175 -12.69 -12.77 -35.12
CA LYS A 175 -13.25 -14.01 -35.70
C LYS A 175 -12.36 -15.17 -35.32
N ILE A 176 -12.73 -15.88 -34.26
CA ILE A 176 -11.92 -16.96 -33.67
C ILE A 176 -12.70 -18.29 -33.67
N ASP A 177 -13.36 -18.63 -32.58
CA ASP A 177 -14.07 -19.91 -32.44
C ASP A 177 -15.21 -19.79 -31.39
N MET A 178 -16.45 -19.81 -31.87
CA MET A 178 -17.63 -19.73 -31.00
C MET A 178 -17.87 -21.01 -30.18
N ALA A 179 -17.20 -22.12 -30.50
CA ALA A 179 -17.26 -23.36 -29.74
C ALA A 179 -16.10 -23.54 -28.74
N SER A 180 -15.19 -22.59 -28.67
CA SER A 180 -14.05 -22.66 -27.74
C SER A 180 -14.50 -22.90 -26.28
N PRO A 181 -13.85 -23.79 -25.52
CA PRO A 181 -14.10 -23.94 -24.10
C PRO A 181 -13.74 -22.68 -23.30
N ASN A 182 -12.84 -21.85 -23.81
CA ASN A 182 -12.51 -20.55 -23.26
C ASN A 182 -13.45 -19.48 -23.84
N ILE A 183 -14.31 -18.94 -22.98
CA ILE A 183 -15.30 -17.91 -23.35
C ILE A 183 -14.63 -16.66 -23.97
N ASN A 184 -13.43 -16.30 -23.54
CA ASN A 184 -12.70 -15.16 -24.08
C ASN A 184 -12.28 -15.34 -25.54
N MET A 185 -12.31 -16.58 -26.07
CA MET A 185 -11.99 -16.91 -27.47
C MET A 185 -13.21 -16.99 -28.36
N ARG A 186 -14.44 -16.80 -27.82
CA ARG A 186 -15.69 -16.86 -28.55
C ARG A 186 -16.02 -15.52 -29.19
N ASP A 187 -15.34 -15.21 -30.30
CA ASP A 187 -15.45 -13.96 -31.05
C ASP A 187 -15.57 -12.72 -30.15
N PRO A 188 -14.53 -12.40 -29.37
CA PRO A 188 -14.57 -11.29 -28.42
C PRO A 188 -14.70 -9.93 -29.11
N VAL A 189 -15.32 -8.98 -28.43
CA VAL A 189 -15.41 -7.59 -28.88
C VAL A 189 -14.03 -6.94 -28.79
N SER A 190 -13.58 -6.35 -29.89
CA SER A 190 -12.31 -5.63 -30.02
C SER A 190 -12.47 -4.11 -29.97
N TYR A 191 -13.57 -3.59 -30.57
CA TYR A 191 -13.92 -2.17 -30.56
C TYR A 191 -15.41 -1.96 -30.28
N ARG A 192 -15.71 -0.86 -29.61
CA ARG A 192 -17.07 -0.38 -29.36
C ARG A 192 -17.24 1.07 -29.83
N VAL A 193 -18.47 1.45 -30.16
CA VAL A 193 -18.85 2.86 -30.39
C VAL A 193 -19.22 3.48 -29.04
N ALA A 194 -18.63 4.62 -28.74
CA ALA A 194 -18.92 5.42 -27.55
C ALA A 194 -18.68 6.90 -27.84
N HIS A 195 -19.74 7.71 -27.91
CA HIS A 195 -19.67 9.16 -28.13
C HIS A 195 -19.40 9.87 -26.79
N ILE A 196 -18.21 9.68 -26.25
CA ILE A 196 -17.75 10.22 -24.97
C ILE A 196 -16.40 10.90 -25.22
N SER A 197 -16.23 12.12 -24.70
CA SER A 197 -14.96 12.82 -24.75
C SER A 197 -13.90 12.13 -23.89
N HIS A 198 -12.73 11.88 -24.47
CA HIS A 198 -11.59 11.28 -23.81
C HIS A 198 -10.71 12.34 -23.14
N HIS A 199 -10.17 12.06 -21.95
CA HIS A 199 -9.40 13.05 -21.16
C HIS A 199 -8.16 13.62 -21.88
N ARG A 200 -7.58 12.90 -22.84
CA ARG A 200 -6.41 13.34 -23.63
C ARG A 200 -6.71 13.61 -25.09
N THR A 201 -7.49 12.78 -25.75
CA THR A 201 -7.78 12.92 -27.20
C THR A 201 -9.06 13.71 -27.47
N GLY A 202 -9.82 14.10 -26.44
CA GLY A 202 -11.07 14.85 -26.60
C GLY A 202 -12.09 14.08 -27.44
N ASP A 203 -12.65 14.73 -28.46
CA ASP A 203 -13.69 14.19 -29.34
C ASP A 203 -13.13 13.63 -30.66
N GLU A 204 -11.82 13.41 -30.74
CA GLU A 204 -11.16 12.90 -31.96
C GLU A 204 -11.66 11.49 -32.32
N TRP A 205 -11.95 10.68 -31.30
CA TRP A 205 -12.39 9.29 -31.45
C TRP A 205 -13.80 9.11 -30.88
N CYS A 206 -14.61 8.32 -31.56
CA CYS A 206 -15.90 7.82 -31.08
C CYS A 206 -15.98 6.29 -31.07
N ILE A 207 -14.89 5.61 -31.42
CA ILE A 207 -14.69 4.17 -31.21
C ILE A 207 -13.48 3.96 -30.31
N TYR A 208 -13.59 3.02 -29.41
CA TYR A 208 -12.55 2.74 -28.42
C TYR A 208 -12.24 1.25 -28.38
N PRO A 209 -10.94 0.87 -28.32
CA PRO A 209 -10.55 -0.52 -28.22
C PRO A 209 -10.92 -1.09 -26.85
N MET A 210 -11.24 -2.37 -26.83
CA MET A 210 -11.42 -3.12 -25.59
C MET A 210 -10.05 -3.54 -25.05
N TYR A 211 -9.97 -3.73 -23.74
CA TYR A 211 -8.73 -4.06 -23.02
C TYR A 211 -7.95 -5.22 -23.66
N ASP A 212 -8.62 -6.36 -23.92
CA ASP A 212 -7.94 -7.55 -24.44
C ASP A 212 -7.39 -7.38 -25.86
N PHE A 213 -7.90 -6.42 -26.61
CA PHE A 213 -7.36 -6.06 -27.93
C PHE A 213 -6.22 -5.02 -27.82
N ALA A 214 -6.40 -4.00 -27.01
CA ALA A 214 -5.44 -2.91 -26.85
C ALA A 214 -4.14 -3.36 -26.18
N HIS A 215 -4.24 -4.08 -25.09
CA HIS A 215 -3.14 -4.43 -24.21
C HIS A 215 -1.96 -5.17 -24.91
N PRO A 216 -2.17 -6.23 -25.70
CA PRO A 216 -1.07 -6.87 -26.44
C PRO A 216 -0.44 -5.95 -27.49
N ILE A 217 -1.21 -5.03 -28.08
CA ILE A 217 -0.71 -4.07 -29.07
C ILE A 217 0.18 -3.02 -28.41
N GLU A 218 -0.25 -2.46 -27.29
CA GLU A 218 0.54 -1.52 -26.47
C GLU A 218 1.87 -2.14 -26.06
N ASP A 219 1.84 -3.35 -25.52
CA ASP A 219 3.03 -4.07 -25.11
C ASP A 219 3.99 -4.29 -26.29
N ALA A 220 3.47 -4.66 -27.47
CA ALA A 220 4.29 -4.87 -28.66
C ALA A 220 4.91 -3.59 -29.19
N ILE A 221 4.16 -2.48 -29.25
CA ILE A 221 4.67 -1.17 -29.69
C ILE A 221 5.78 -0.67 -28.78
N GLU A 222 5.63 -0.85 -27.48
CA GLU A 222 6.62 -0.41 -26.48
C GLU A 222 7.82 -1.36 -26.36
N GLY A 223 7.82 -2.47 -27.07
CA GLY A 223 8.89 -3.46 -27.02
C GLY A 223 8.97 -4.22 -25.70
N VAL A 224 7.83 -4.33 -24.97
CA VAL A 224 7.71 -5.15 -23.77
C VAL A 224 8.05 -6.59 -24.11
N SER A 225 9.01 -7.18 -23.41
CA SER A 225 9.39 -8.58 -23.61
C SER A 225 8.54 -9.53 -22.79
N HIS A 226 8.29 -9.19 -21.53
CA HIS A 226 7.56 -9.97 -20.55
C HIS A 226 6.46 -9.11 -19.94
N SER A 227 5.23 -9.45 -20.31
CA SER A 227 3.98 -8.81 -19.88
C SER A 227 3.50 -9.50 -18.62
N ILE A 228 3.89 -8.98 -17.46
CA ILE A 228 3.67 -9.63 -16.16
C ILE A 228 2.40 -9.06 -15.52
N CYS A 229 1.43 -9.92 -15.24
CA CYS A 229 0.12 -9.57 -14.69
C CYS A 229 -0.34 -10.55 -13.61
N THR A 230 -1.51 -10.32 -13.02
CA THR A 230 -2.06 -11.21 -12.00
C THR A 230 -2.84 -12.38 -12.60
N LEU A 231 -3.06 -13.45 -11.83
CA LEU A 231 -3.74 -14.68 -12.25
C LEU A 231 -5.17 -14.48 -12.79
N GLU A 232 -5.80 -13.35 -12.48
CA GLU A 232 -7.11 -13.01 -13.04
C GLU A 232 -7.12 -12.90 -14.57
N PHE A 233 -5.96 -12.73 -15.19
CA PHE A 233 -5.76 -12.66 -16.64
C PHE A 233 -5.29 -13.97 -17.28
N GLU A 234 -5.19 -15.06 -16.52
CA GLU A 234 -4.70 -16.35 -17.05
C GLU A 234 -5.59 -16.86 -18.19
N ASP A 235 -6.91 -16.78 -18.03
CA ASP A 235 -7.87 -17.18 -19.06
C ASP A 235 -7.89 -16.21 -20.27
N HIS A 236 -7.34 -15.00 -20.12
CA HIS A 236 -7.21 -14.03 -21.20
C HIS A 236 -5.93 -14.23 -22.04
N ARG A 237 -4.92 -14.94 -21.52
CA ARG A 237 -3.65 -15.16 -22.24
C ARG A 237 -3.81 -15.78 -23.62
N PRO A 238 -4.69 -16.78 -23.88
CA PRO A 238 -4.89 -17.29 -25.22
C PRO A 238 -5.33 -16.23 -26.23
N LEU A 239 -6.15 -15.26 -25.81
CA LEU A 239 -6.56 -14.14 -26.64
C LEU A 239 -5.40 -13.15 -26.88
N TYR A 240 -4.62 -12.84 -25.84
CA TYR A 240 -3.40 -12.05 -25.94
C TYR A 240 -2.44 -12.65 -26.98
N ASP A 241 -2.14 -13.93 -26.88
CA ASP A 241 -1.27 -14.66 -27.79
C ASP A 241 -1.84 -14.69 -29.22
N TRP A 242 -3.18 -14.80 -29.37
CA TRP A 242 -3.85 -14.76 -30.67
C TRP A 242 -3.67 -13.39 -31.32
N VAL A 243 -3.89 -12.29 -30.62
CA VAL A 243 -3.73 -10.92 -31.16
C VAL A 243 -2.30 -10.70 -31.64
N VAL A 244 -1.31 -11.03 -30.80
CA VAL A 244 0.11 -10.86 -31.09
C VAL A 244 0.52 -11.68 -32.33
N ARG A 245 0.06 -12.92 -32.42
CA ARG A 245 0.36 -13.80 -33.54
C ARG A 245 -0.29 -13.31 -34.83
N GLU A 246 -1.57 -12.96 -34.82
CA GLU A 246 -2.29 -12.53 -36.01
C GLU A 246 -1.79 -11.18 -36.55
N LEU A 247 -1.27 -10.32 -35.68
CA LEU A 247 -0.65 -9.05 -36.09
C LEU A 247 0.81 -9.20 -36.53
N GLU A 248 1.43 -10.36 -36.29
CA GLU A 248 2.76 -10.72 -36.82
C GLU A 248 3.89 -9.80 -36.34
N TYR A 249 3.90 -9.49 -35.05
CA TYR A 249 5.00 -8.74 -34.46
C TYR A 249 6.31 -9.53 -34.51
N GLU A 250 7.41 -8.85 -34.85
CA GLU A 250 8.75 -9.47 -34.96
C GLU A 250 9.26 -9.99 -33.62
N TYR A 251 9.02 -9.23 -32.54
CA TYR A 251 9.36 -9.60 -31.17
C TYR A 251 8.11 -9.59 -30.31
N PRO A 252 7.36 -10.69 -30.31
CA PRO A 252 6.10 -10.75 -29.60
C PRO A 252 6.30 -10.71 -28.09
N PRO A 253 5.56 -9.84 -27.36
CA PRO A 253 5.55 -9.86 -25.92
C PRO A 253 4.95 -11.18 -25.40
N LYS A 254 5.41 -11.63 -24.24
CA LYS A 254 4.96 -12.85 -23.58
C LYS A 254 4.25 -12.54 -22.28
N GLN A 255 2.97 -12.89 -22.18
CA GLN A 255 2.21 -12.71 -20.95
C GLN A 255 2.56 -13.81 -19.93
N ILE A 256 2.80 -13.39 -18.69
CA ILE A 256 3.09 -14.26 -17.55
C ILE A 256 2.25 -13.82 -16.38
N GLU A 257 1.59 -14.75 -15.69
CA GLU A 257 0.72 -14.45 -14.56
C GLU A 257 1.33 -14.93 -13.24
N PHE A 258 1.08 -14.15 -12.19
CA PHE A 258 1.47 -14.47 -10.81
C PHE A 258 0.31 -14.25 -9.84
N ALA A 259 0.39 -14.86 -8.67
CA ALA A 259 -0.64 -14.76 -7.64
C ALA A 259 -0.74 -13.34 -7.09
N LYS A 260 -1.96 -12.79 -7.10
CA LYS A 260 -2.30 -11.49 -6.53
C LYS A 260 -2.05 -11.50 -5.01
N LEU A 261 -1.60 -10.37 -4.48
CA LEU A 261 -1.49 -10.18 -3.05
C LEU A 261 -2.88 -9.94 -2.43
N TYR A 262 -3.32 -10.87 -1.60
CA TYR A 262 -4.48 -10.68 -0.73
C TYR A 262 -3.99 -10.50 0.71
N LEU A 263 -4.32 -9.34 1.28
CA LEU A 263 -4.05 -9.03 2.67
C LEU A 263 -5.34 -9.22 3.47
N ASN A 264 -5.29 -10.01 4.54
CA ASN A 264 -6.45 -10.28 5.36
C ASN A 264 -6.89 -9.06 6.17
N ASN A 265 -8.18 -8.98 6.46
CA ASN A 265 -8.80 -7.96 7.31
C ASN A 265 -8.56 -6.52 6.88
N VAL A 266 -8.44 -6.27 5.56
CA VAL A 266 -8.29 -4.93 4.98
C VAL A 266 -9.36 -4.63 3.95
N VAL A 267 -9.64 -3.34 3.74
CA VAL A 267 -10.57 -2.86 2.72
C VAL A 267 -9.78 -2.32 1.55
N THR A 268 -9.96 -2.92 0.36
CA THR A 268 -9.30 -2.50 -0.90
C THR A 268 -10.28 -2.12 -2.00
N GLY A 269 -11.55 -2.51 -1.87
CA GLY A 269 -12.57 -2.24 -2.88
C GLY A 269 -12.94 -0.77 -2.97
N LYS A 270 -12.77 -0.15 -4.15
CA LYS A 270 -13.00 1.30 -4.37
C LYS A 270 -14.38 1.77 -3.89
N ARG A 271 -15.45 1.02 -4.18
CA ARG A 271 -16.81 1.40 -3.78
C ARG A 271 -16.97 1.47 -2.24
N TYR A 272 -16.31 0.59 -1.52
CA TYR A 272 -16.36 0.55 -0.05
C TYR A 272 -15.57 1.70 0.56
N ILE A 273 -14.37 1.96 0.05
CA ILE A 273 -13.54 3.08 0.51
C ILE A 273 -14.26 4.40 0.24
N LYS A 274 -14.84 4.58 -0.96
CA LYS A 274 -15.63 5.75 -1.30
C LYS A 274 -16.76 5.96 -0.29
N LYS A 275 -17.49 4.90 0.06
CA LYS A 275 -18.56 4.97 1.05
C LYS A 275 -18.04 5.33 2.44
N LEU A 276 -16.92 4.77 2.89
CA LEU A 276 -16.31 5.13 4.17
C LEU A 276 -15.92 6.62 4.23
N VAL A 277 -15.48 7.20 3.12
CA VAL A 277 -15.16 8.63 3.01
C VAL A 277 -16.44 9.47 3.02
N GLU A 278 -17.44 9.10 2.22
CA GLU A 278 -18.73 9.81 2.14
C GLU A 278 -19.48 9.80 3.49
N ASP A 279 -19.42 8.70 4.22
CA ASP A 279 -20.03 8.55 5.55
C ASP A 279 -19.20 9.22 6.67
N GLY A 280 -18.03 9.82 6.35
CA GLY A 280 -17.14 10.48 7.31
C GLY A 280 -16.47 9.54 8.31
N ILE A 281 -16.42 8.24 8.03
CA ILE A 281 -15.78 7.23 8.87
C ILE A 281 -14.25 7.34 8.75
N VAL A 282 -13.76 7.62 7.55
CA VAL A 282 -12.36 7.90 7.27
C VAL A 282 -12.18 9.31 6.71
N ASP A 283 -11.02 9.90 6.94
CA ASP A 283 -10.63 11.27 6.61
C ASP A 283 -10.41 11.51 5.10
N GLY A 284 -10.21 10.43 4.35
CA GLY A 284 -9.95 10.44 2.92
C GLY A 284 -9.35 9.13 2.45
N TRP A 285 -8.94 9.08 1.19
CA TRP A 285 -8.28 7.89 0.61
C TRP A 285 -6.89 7.61 1.19
N ASP A 286 -6.29 8.60 1.85
CA ASP A 286 -5.02 8.53 2.55
C ASP A 286 -5.16 8.40 4.08
N ASP A 287 -6.35 8.09 4.58
CA ASP A 287 -6.55 7.82 6.00
C ASP A 287 -5.63 6.67 6.46
N PRO A 288 -4.84 6.86 7.52
CA PRO A 288 -3.86 5.86 7.98
C PRO A 288 -4.41 4.48 8.34
N ARG A 289 -5.72 4.31 8.44
CA ARG A 289 -6.40 3.02 8.64
C ARG A 289 -6.61 2.22 7.36
N LEU A 290 -6.40 2.83 6.20
CA LEU A 290 -6.49 2.19 4.89
C LEU A 290 -5.14 1.63 4.44
N VAL A 291 -5.16 0.86 3.35
CA VAL A 291 -3.97 0.24 2.74
C VAL A 291 -3.68 0.75 1.34
N SER A 292 -4.20 1.93 0.98
CA SER A 292 -3.68 2.67 -0.17
C SER A 292 -2.21 3.03 0.06
N ILE A 293 -1.43 3.18 -0.99
CA ILE A 293 -0.02 3.57 -0.84
C ILE A 293 0.08 4.93 -0.15
N ALA A 294 -0.80 5.86 -0.50
CA ALA A 294 -0.88 7.16 0.16
C ALA A 294 -1.20 7.05 1.67
N ALA A 295 -2.10 6.14 2.05
CA ALA A 295 -2.44 5.89 3.46
C ALA A 295 -1.28 5.26 4.24
N LEU A 296 -0.61 4.28 3.66
CA LEU A 296 0.58 3.66 4.27
C LEU A 296 1.70 4.68 4.47
N ARG A 297 1.96 5.51 3.47
CA ARG A 297 2.93 6.61 3.56
C ARG A 297 2.56 7.60 4.67
N ARG A 298 1.32 8.08 4.72
CA ARG A 298 0.83 9.00 5.75
C ARG A 298 0.91 8.40 7.15
N ARG A 299 0.66 7.11 7.30
CA ARG A 299 0.82 6.39 8.57
C ARG A 299 2.27 6.33 9.02
N GLY A 300 3.21 6.29 8.08
CA GLY A 300 4.65 6.29 8.34
C GLY A 300 5.39 5.03 7.88
N PHE A 301 4.75 4.17 7.07
CA PHE A 301 5.47 3.09 6.40
C PHE A 301 6.53 3.65 5.46
N THR A 302 7.60 2.89 5.27
CA THR A 302 8.73 3.25 4.43
C THR A 302 8.73 2.43 3.14
N PRO A 303 9.30 2.93 2.04
CA PRO A 303 9.50 2.12 0.84
C PRO A 303 10.26 0.83 1.12
N GLU A 304 11.28 0.88 1.98
CA GLU A 304 12.10 -0.26 2.37
C GLU A 304 11.28 -1.33 3.09
N SER A 305 10.36 -0.92 3.97
CA SER A 305 9.47 -1.87 4.67
C SER A 305 8.48 -2.54 3.71
N ILE A 306 7.96 -1.81 2.73
CA ILE A 306 7.07 -2.37 1.70
C ILE A 306 7.83 -3.34 0.81
N LYS A 307 9.07 -3.00 0.41
CA LYS A 307 9.93 -3.89 -0.36
C LYS A 307 10.23 -5.18 0.41
N MET A 308 10.63 -5.08 1.66
CA MET A 308 10.86 -6.24 2.54
C MET A 308 9.60 -7.13 2.61
N PHE A 309 8.43 -6.52 2.79
CA PHE A 309 7.17 -7.24 2.84
C PHE A 309 6.88 -7.99 1.53
N VAL A 310 7.03 -7.35 0.38
CA VAL A 310 6.83 -7.97 -0.94
C VAL A 310 7.81 -9.11 -1.18
N GLU A 311 9.07 -8.95 -0.78
CA GLU A 311 10.10 -10.00 -0.86
C GLU A 311 9.76 -11.21 0.03
N MET A 312 9.26 -10.98 1.25
CA MET A 312 8.82 -12.05 2.15
C MET A 312 7.59 -12.80 1.63
N VAL A 313 6.65 -12.11 1.00
CA VAL A 313 5.48 -12.73 0.35
C VAL A 313 5.91 -13.62 -0.82
N GLY A 314 6.95 -13.21 -1.53
CA GLY A 314 7.50 -13.93 -2.68
C GLY A 314 6.61 -13.91 -3.92
N VAL A 315 7.06 -14.61 -4.96
CA VAL A 315 6.42 -14.69 -6.27
C VAL A 315 6.05 -16.14 -6.57
N THR A 316 4.76 -16.40 -6.73
CA THR A 316 4.22 -17.75 -6.94
C THR A 316 2.95 -17.69 -7.79
N LYS A 317 2.55 -18.82 -8.36
CA LYS A 317 1.22 -19.03 -8.98
C LYS A 317 0.18 -19.54 -7.97
N ALA A 318 0.57 -19.96 -6.79
CA ALA A 318 -0.37 -20.41 -5.77
C ALA A 318 -1.04 -19.20 -5.11
N GLN A 319 -2.35 -19.10 -5.28
CA GLN A 319 -3.15 -18.05 -4.65
C GLN A 319 -3.22 -18.30 -3.14
N GLY A 320 -2.88 -17.29 -2.36
CA GLY A 320 -2.93 -17.33 -0.89
C GLY A 320 -3.25 -15.96 -0.32
N SER A 321 -3.52 -15.91 0.96
CA SER A 321 -3.68 -14.67 1.71
C SER A 321 -2.53 -14.47 2.68
N VAL A 322 -2.24 -13.21 3.00
CA VAL A 322 -1.17 -12.78 3.89
C VAL A 322 -1.76 -12.01 5.06
N GLU A 323 -1.25 -12.28 6.25
CA GLU A 323 -1.70 -11.61 7.46
C GLU A 323 -1.09 -10.21 7.59
N TYR A 324 -1.89 -9.22 7.97
CA TYR A 324 -1.45 -7.84 8.19
C TYR A 324 -0.27 -7.72 9.17
N PRO A 325 -0.17 -8.50 10.26
CA PRO A 325 0.98 -8.50 11.17
C PRO A 325 2.34 -8.73 10.50
N MET A 326 2.39 -9.38 9.32
CA MET A 326 3.64 -9.53 8.56
C MET A 326 4.12 -8.18 8.00
N LEU A 327 3.20 -7.35 7.52
CA LEU A 327 3.52 -5.98 7.09
C LEU A 327 4.01 -5.12 8.27
N GLU A 328 3.36 -5.26 9.43
CA GLU A 328 3.79 -4.58 10.66
C GLU A 328 5.17 -5.03 11.14
N TYR A 329 5.48 -6.31 10.99
CA TYR A 329 6.82 -6.83 11.28
C TYR A 329 7.88 -6.13 10.42
N CYS A 330 7.65 -6.00 9.12
CA CYS A 330 8.60 -5.37 8.20
C CYS A 330 8.89 -3.92 8.57
N ILE A 331 7.90 -3.13 8.97
CA ILE A 331 8.14 -1.75 9.38
C ILE A 331 8.88 -1.65 10.72
N ARG A 332 8.61 -2.56 11.67
CA ARG A 332 9.38 -2.62 12.93
C ARG A 332 10.85 -2.90 12.66
N GLU A 333 11.15 -3.89 11.82
CA GLU A 333 12.54 -4.23 11.48
C GLU A 333 13.25 -3.10 10.73
N ASP A 334 12.56 -2.43 9.82
CA ASP A 334 13.14 -1.31 9.08
C ASP A 334 13.47 -0.12 10.00
N LEU A 335 12.59 0.23 10.93
CA LEU A 335 12.78 1.39 11.79
C LEU A 335 13.67 1.14 13.01
N LYS A 336 13.85 -0.11 13.43
CA LYS A 336 14.51 -0.49 14.67
C LYS A 336 15.86 0.18 14.91
N LEU A 337 16.70 0.25 13.88
CA LEU A 337 18.04 0.86 13.95
C LEU A 337 18.12 2.27 13.34
N LYS A 338 17.05 2.72 12.67
CA LYS A 338 17.07 3.98 11.91
C LYS A 338 16.55 5.17 12.72
N VAL A 339 15.66 4.95 13.68
CA VAL A 339 14.95 6.05 14.32
C VAL A 339 15.41 6.28 15.75
N LYS A 340 15.27 7.53 16.20
CA LYS A 340 15.49 7.92 17.59
C LYS A 340 14.40 7.34 18.48
N ARG A 341 14.80 6.86 19.68
CA ARG A 341 13.91 6.40 20.73
C ARG A 341 13.70 7.53 21.73
N MET A 342 12.51 8.10 21.71
CA MET A 342 12.15 9.33 22.41
C MET A 342 11.14 9.03 23.52
N MET A 343 11.16 9.83 24.58
CA MET A 343 10.18 9.70 25.66
C MET A 343 8.94 10.54 25.38
N ALA A 344 7.80 9.87 25.38
CA ALA A 344 6.47 10.44 25.22
C ALA A 344 5.50 9.72 26.15
N VAL A 345 4.66 10.44 26.84
CA VAL A 345 3.67 9.92 27.78
C VAL A 345 2.29 10.12 27.18
N LEU A 346 1.61 9.02 26.84
CA LEU A 346 0.34 9.02 26.12
C LEU A 346 -0.88 9.23 27.05
N ASP A 347 -0.83 8.70 28.27
CA ASP A 347 -1.85 8.91 29.32
C ASP A 347 -1.16 9.41 30.60
N PRO A 348 -0.89 10.73 30.68
CA PRO A 348 -0.05 11.27 31.72
C PRO A 348 -0.72 11.29 33.09
N VAL A 349 0.06 10.93 34.12
CA VAL A 349 -0.22 11.21 35.51
C VAL A 349 1.00 11.94 36.12
N LYS A 350 0.72 12.95 36.94
CA LYS A 350 1.77 13.79 37.55
C LYS A 350 2.50 13.03 38.67
N VAL A 351 3.83 13.14 38.66
CA VAL A 351 4.71 12.71 39.73
C VAL A 351 5.41 13.96 40.29
N ILE A 352 5.39 14.13 41.60
CA ILE A 352 6.13 15.18 42.32
C ILE A 352 7.24 14.50 43.10
N ILE A 353 8.48 14.95 42.90
CA ILE A 353 9.64 14.47 43.67
C ILE A 353 9.86 15.41 44.85
N ASP A 354 9.38 15.00 46.02
CA ASP A 354 9.27 15.86 47.20
C ASP A 354 10.60 16.42 47.71
N ASN A 355 11.67 15.63 47.61
CA ASN A 355 13.02 16.03 48.03
C ASN A 355 13.89 16.58 46.89
N TYR A 356 13.31 16.92 45.74
CA TYR A 356 14.01 17.60 44.66
C TYR A 356 13.79 19.10 44.74
N GLU A 357 14.84 19.87 44.51
CA GLU A 357 14.82 21.33 44.62
C GLU A 357 13.83 21.97 43.65
N GLU A 358 12.97 22.85 44.16
CA GLU A 358 11.98 23.57 43.38
C GLU A 358 12.64 24.51 42.37
N GLY A 359 12.14 24.49 41.11
CA GLY A 359 12.67 25.30 40.01
C GLY A 359 14.00 24.82 39.41
N LYS A 360 14.62 23.78 40.00
CA LYS A 360 15.83 23.20 39.43
C LYS A 360 15.53 22.40 38.18
N VAL A 361 16.30 22.66 37.10
CA VAL A 361 16.29 21.88 35.84
C VAL A 361 17.67 21.27 35.66
N GLU A 362 17.73 19.94 35.60
CA GLU A 362 18.94 19.20 35.21
C GLU A 362 18.75 18.60 33.83
N TYR A 363 19.82 18.49 33.08
CA TYR A 363 19.80 17.83 31.77
C TYR A 363 20.45 16.46 31.87
N MET A 364 19.70 15.45 31.50
CA MET A 364 20.15 14.06 31.46
C MET A 364 20.59 13.72 30.04
N GLU A 365 21.77 13.15 29.90
CA GLU A 365 22.23 12.63 28.63
C GLU A 365 21.55 11.28 28.35
N VAL A 366 20.82 11.18 27.23
CA VAL A 366 20.06 10.01 26.86
C VAL A 366 20.48 9.55 25.46
N PRO A 367 20.84 8.27 25.26
CA PRO A 367 21.11 7.74 23.92
C PRO A 367 19.90 7.88 23.01
N ASN A 368 20.12 8.33 21.78
CA ASN A 368 19.05 8.43 20.80
C ASN A 368 18.55 7.04 20.35
N ASN A 369 19.44 6.06 20.32
CA ASN A 369 19.09 4.65 20.09
C ASN A 369 20.17 3.75 20.71
N GLN A 370 19.80 2.94 21.67
CA GLN A 370 20.75 2.07 22.38
C GLN A 370 21.37 0.97 21.49
N GLU A 371 20.66 0.57 20.41
CA GLU A 371 21.14 -0.44 19.48
C GLU A 371 21.91 0.16 18.29
N ASN A 372 21.84 1.50 18.10
CA ASN A 372 22.61 2.23 17.09
C ASN A 372 23.28 3.49 17.70
N PRO A 373 24.48 3.36 18.26
CA PRO A 373 25.20 4.48 18.85
C PRO A 373 25.55 5.62 17.88
N GLU A 374 25.54 5.36 16.58
CA GLU A 374 25.81 6.38 15.55
C GLU A 374 24.77 7.51 15.54
N LEU A 375 23.58 7.25 16.05
CA LEU A 375 22.55 8.27 16.20
C LEU A 375 22.84 9.27 17.33
N GLY A 376 23.90 9.03 18.14
CA GLY A 376 24.36 9.93 19.19
C GLY A 376 23.46 9.97 20.41
N THR A 377 23.57 11.06 21.15
CA THR A 377 22.84 11.33 22.39
C THR A 377 22.10 12.66 22.32
N ARG A 378 21.21 12.90 23.26
CA ARG A 378 20.52 14.16 23.47
C ARG A 378 20.41 14.49 24.93
N MET A 379 20.16 15.76 25.26
CA MET A 379 19.96 16.23 26.61
C MET A 379 18.47 16.39 26.90
N VAL A 380 17.97 15.67 27.90
CA VAL A 380 16.55 15.67 28.31
C VAL A 380 16.39 16.38 29.64
N PRO A 381 15.54 17.41 29.79
CA PRO A 381 15.36 18.14 31.03
C PRO A 381 14.65 17.29 32.08
N PHE A 382 15.20 17.23 33.27
CA PHE A 382 14.65 16.60 34.47
C PHE A 382 14.29 17.67 35.49
N THR A 383 13.10 17.62 36.04
CA THR A 383 12.53 18.61 36.95
C THR A 383 11.84 17.92 38.11
N ARG A 384 11.46 18.71 39.14
CA ARG A 384 10.72 18.21 40.30
C ARG A 384 9.41 17.57 39.96
N GLU A 385 8.67 18.17 39.00
CA GLU A 385 7.41 17.65 38.49
C GLU A 385 7.63 16.92 37.15
N LEU A 386 7.14 15.71 37.08
CA LEU A 386 7.23 14.83 35.89
C LEU A 386 5.86 14.29 35.54
N PHE A 387 5.73 13.79 34.30
CA PHE A 387 4.66 12.91 33.88
C PHE A 387 5.20 11.50 33.62
N ILE A 388 4.42 10.51 34.03
CA ILE A 388 4.63 9.10 33.70
C ILE A 388 3.34 8.53 33.09
N GLU A 389 3.41 7.36 32.46
CA GLU A 389 2.19 6.68 32.03
C GLU A 389 1.36 6.28 33.24
N ARG A 390 0.05 6.51 33.15
CA ARG A 390 -0.88 6.14 34.22
C ARG A 390 -0.80 4.66 34.58
N GLU A 391 -0.62 3.80 33.59
CA GLU A 391 -0.47 2.36 33.79
C GLU A 391 0.82 1.94 34.52
N ASP A 392 1.80 2.86 34.65
CA ASP A 392 3.02 2.63 35.38
C ASP A 392 2.87 2.81 36.90
N PHE A 393 1.67 3.17 37.38
CA PHE A 393 1.34 3.25 38.77
C PHE A 393 0.09 2.43 39.11
N MET A 394 0.14 1.66 40.19
CA MET A 394 -1.01 1.00 40.81
C MET A 394 -0.95 1.14 42.32
N GLU A 395 -2.08 1.44 42.98
CA GLU A 395 -2.22 1.48 44.42
C GLU A 395 -2.06 0.06 45.02
N GLU A 396 -2.77 -0.89 44.47
CA GLU A 396 -2.74 -2.30 44.89
C GLU A 396 -2.33 -3.20 43.71
N PRO A 397 -1.02 -3.39 43.48
CA PRO A 397 -0.55 -4.11 42.32
C PRO A 397 -0.73 -5.62 42.45
N PRO A 398 -0.98 -6.34 41.32
CA PRO A 398 -0.95 -7.79 41.31
C PRO A 398 0.47 -8.34 41.49
N LYS A 399 0.57 -9.64 41.78
CA LYS A 399 1.88 -10.33 41.79
C LYS A 399 2.60 -10.15 40.46
N LYS A 400 3.90 -9.91 40.51
CA LYS A 400 4.77 -9.66 39.32
C LYS A 400 4.54 -8.31 38.61
N TYR A 401 3.95 -7.33 39.28
CA TYR A 401 3.96 -5.95 38.84
C TYR A 401 5.28 -5.27 39.27
N PHE A 402 6.11 -4.87 38.31
CA PHE A 402 7.45 -4.32 38.56
C PHE A 402 7.54 -2.82 38.23
N ARG A 403 6.43 -2.11 38.34
CA ARG A 403 6.35 -0.67 38.12
C ARG A 403 6.12 0.04 39.46
N LEU A 404 5.69 1.28 39.45
CA LEU A 404 5.57 2.11 40.64
C LEU A 404 4.30 1.79 41.45
N PHE A 405 4.44 1.65 42.75
CA PHE A 405 3.35 1.52 43.70
C PHE A 405 3.85 2.00 45.08
N PRO A 406 2.97 2.28 46.09
CA PRO A 406 3.36 2.76 47.39
C PRO A 406 4.46 1.91 48.02
N GLY A 407 5.59 2.57 48.40
CA GLY A 407 6.75 1.93 48.99
C GLY A 407 7.71 1.25 48.03
N ASN A 408 7.39 1.18 46.73
CA ASN A 408 8.26 0.56 45.74
C ASN A 408 9.22 1.55 45.09
N GLU A 409 10.41 1.08 44.79
CA GLU A 409 11.45 1.83 44.08
C GLU A 409 11.54 1.39 42.64
N VAL A 410 11.58 2.34 41.72
CA VAL A 410 11.81 2.12 40.27
C VAL A 410 12.90 3.03 39.74
N ARG A 411 13.49 2.68 38.62
CA ARG A 411 14.38 3.55 37.85
C ARG A 411 13.57 4.42 36.88
N LEU A 412 13.72 5.72 37.00
CA LEU A 412 13.39 6.65 35.92
C LEU A 412 14.49 6.57 34.86
N MET A 413 14.11 6.21 33.62
CA MET A 413 15.04 5.92 32.54
C MET A 413 16.10 7.00 32.35
N ASN A 414 17.38 6.60 32.41
CA ASN A 414 18.56 7.50 32.33
C ASN A 414 18.59 8.65 33.33
N ALA A 415 17.82 8.61 34.42
CA ALA A 415 17.76 9.64 35.42
C ALA A 415 18.08 9.10 36.84
N TYR A 416 17.09 8.94 37.70
CA TYR A 416 17.27 8.57 39.10
C TYR A 416 16.37 7.39 39.48
N PHE A 417 16.70 6.75 40.61
CA PHE A 417 15.78 5.88 41.31
C PHE A 417 14.82 6.72 42.13
N VAL A 418 13.55 6.38 42.08
CA VAL A 418 12.50 7.03 42.86
C VAL A 418 11.65 6.00 43.60
N THR A 419 11.24 6.37 44.84
CA THR A 419 10.35 5.55 45.65
C THR A 419 9.04 6.31 45.87
N CYS A 420 7.90 5.66 45.61
CA CYS A 420 6.59 6.25 45.91
C CYS A 420 6.35 6.30 47.43
N VAL A 421 6.02 7.47 47.94
CA VAL A 421 5.74 7.70 49.37
C VAL A 421 4.28 8.04 49.64
N ASP A 422 3.57 8.65 48.69
CA ASP A 422 2.17 9.02 48.81
C ASP A 422 1.52 9.22 47.43
N PHE A 423 0.21 9.34 47.37
CA PHE A 423 -0.53 9.66 46.16
C PHE A 423 -1.88 10.31 46.46
N LYS A 424 -2.45 11.03 45.50
CA LYS A 424 -3.78 11.67 45.60
C LYS A 424 -4.74 11.14 44.58
N LYS A 425 -6.03 11.12 44.94
CA LYS A 425 -7.16 10.75 44.05
C LYS A 425 -8.13 11.92 43.95
N ASP A 426 -8.87 11.96 42.83
CA ASP A 426 -10.05 12.80 42.67
C ASP A 426 -11.30 12.14 43.33
N GLU A 427 -12.43 12.84 43.21
CA GLU A 427 -13.71 12.38 43.75
C GLU A 427 -14.19 11.03 43.14
N ASP A 428 -13.74 10.73 41.93
CA ASP A 428 -14.05 9.49 41.22
C ASP A 428 -13.05 8.36 41.53
N GLY A 429 -12.09 8.60 42.40
CA GLY A 429 -11.07 7.63 42.79
C GLY A 429 -9.92 7.48 41.79
N ARG A 430 -9.82 8.34 40.79
CA ARG A 430 -8.74 8.34 39.81
C ARG A 430 -7.48 8.99 40.40
N ILE A 431 -6.34 8.36 40.22
CA ILE A 431 -5.04 8.90 40.64
C ILE A 431 -4.77 10.20 39.87
N THR A 432 -4.51 11.30 40.58
CA THR A 432 -4.22 12.62 40.02
C THR A 432 -2.79 13.03 40.20
N GLU A 433 -2.15 12.58 41.31
CA GLU A 433 -0.81 12.98 41.69
C GLU A 433 -0.12 11.88 42.49
N ILE A 434 1.15 11.65 42.22
CA ILE A 434 1.98 10.65 42.91
C ILE A 434 3.16 11.39 43.53
N HIS A 435 3.42 11.15 44.81
CA HIS A 435 4.55 11.72 45.52
C HIS A 435 5.66 10.70 45.66
N CYS A 436 6.87 11.07 45.25
CA CYS A 436 8.06 10.25 45.31
C CYS A 436 9.23 10.98 45.98
N THR A 437 10.16 10.22 46.51
CA THR A 437 11.50 10.69 46.84
C THR A 437 12.52 10.10 45.88
N TYR A 438 13.56 10.84 45.52
CA TYR A 438 14.64 10.33 44.68
C TYR A 438 15.92 10.11 45.45
N ASP A 439 16.79 9.23 44.98
CA ASP A 439 18.13 9.01 45.49
C ASP A 439 19.16 9.72 44.61
N PRO A 440 19.77 10.85 45.09
CA PRO A 440 20.75 11.60 44.31
C PRO A 440 21.96 10.79 43.84
N ALA A 441 22.34 9.74 44.59
CA ALA A 441 23.49 8.91 44.25
C ALA A 441 23.29 8.07 42.98
N THR A 442 22.03 7.89 42.53
CA THR A 442 21.65 7.02 41.40
C THR A 442 21.59 7.73 40.06
N ARG A 443 22.17 8.92 39.94
CA ARG A 443 22.12 9.73 38.71
C ARG A 443 22.63 9.00 37.48
N GLY A 444 21.84 9.03 36.40
CA GLY A 444 22.19 8.46 35.09
C GLY A 444 21.84 6.98 34.95
N GLY A 445 22.20 6.41 33.81
CA GLY A 445 21.83 5.04 33.43
C GLY A 445 22.70 3.93 34.02
N ASN A 446 23.86 4.27 34.63
CA ASN A 446 24.94 3.31 34.91
C ASN A 446 25.06 2.88 36.37
N PHE A 447 24.13 3.29 37.22
CA PHE A 447 24.18 2.91 38.65
C PHE A 447 23.86 1.42 38.82
N THR A 448 24.76 0.65 39.44
CA THR A 448 24.70 -0.81 39.57
C THR A 448 24.87 -1.34 40.99
N GLU A 449 25.10 -0.48 41.99
CA GLU A 449 25.35 -0.90 43.40
C GLU A 449 24.14 -1.59 44.02
N ARG A 450 22.93 -1.29 43.55
CA ARG A 450 21.72 -2.04 43.86
C ARG A 450 20.82 -2.19 42.63
N LYS A 451 20.04 -3.26 42.58
CA LYS A 451 19.13 -3.55 41.47
C LYS A 451 17.70 -3.18 41.81
N VAL A 452 17.05 -2.44 40.91
CA VAL A 452 15.59 -2.27 40.87
C VAL A 452 15.02 -3.06 39.73
N LYS A 453 13.82 -3.62 39.90
CA LYS A 453 13.20 -4.48 38.89
C LYS A 453 12.51 -3.71 37.77
N GLY A 454 12.08 -2.47 38.03
CA GLY A 454 11.31 -1.68 37.08
C GLY A 454 12.08 -0.47 36.58
N THR A 455 12.00 -0.24 35.25
CA THR A 455 12.41 1.01 34.62
C THR A 455 11.23 1.57 33.87
N ILE A 456 10.89 2.83 34.13
CA ILE A 456 9.79 3.54 33.47
C ILE A 456 10.32 4.81 32.78
N HIS A 457 9.66 5.22 31.70
CA HIS A 457 9.96 6.48 31.04
C HIS A 457 9.16 7.63 31.64
N TRP A 458 9.60 8.83 31.39
CA TRP A 458 9.09 10.03 32.00
C TRP A 458 9.28 11.24 31.08
N VAL A 459 8.53 12.32 31.34
CA VAL A 459 8.71 13.62 30.69
C VAL A 459 8.56 14.69 31.73
N SER A 460 9.40 15.74 31.68
CA SER A 460 9.26 16.92 32.59
C SER A 460 7.87 17.55 32.40
N ALA A 461 7.20 17.84 33.52
CA ALA A 461 5.88 18.49 33.45
C ALA A 461 5.99 20.00 33.13
N THR A 462 7.13 20.64 33.42
CA THR A 462 7.35 22.07 33.15
C THR A 462 7.99 22.33 31.80
N GLU A 463 8.87 21.44 31.32
CA GLU A 463 9.60 21.59 30.06
C GLU A 463 9.01 20.79 28.94
N GLY A 464 8.20 19.76 29.24
CA GLY A 464 7.53 18.92 28.24
C GLY A 464 6.48 19.69 27.44
N VAL A 465 6.22 19.22 26.23
CA VAL A 465 5.29 19.85 25.30
C VAL A 465 4.07 18.97 25.09
N LYS A 466 2.88 19.57 25.15
CA LYS A 466 1.62 18.87 24.85
C LYS A 466 1.41 18.82 23.35
N VAL A 467 1.19 17.61 22.83
CA VAL A 467 0.90 17.35 21.41
C VAL A 467 -0.20 16.30 21.29
N LYS A 468 -0.74 16.14 20.09
CA LYS A 468 -1.73 15.10 19.80
C LYS A 468 -1.07 13.87 19.22
N ALA A 469 -1.50 12.70 19.69
CA ALA A 469 -1.16 11.43 19.08
C ALA A 469 -2.43 10.69 18.66
N ARG A 470 -2.37 10.02 17.52
CA ARG A 470 -3.44 9.21 16.94
C ARG A 470 -3.04 7.75 17.01
N LEU A 471 -3.80 6.98 17.76
CA LEU A 471 -3.60 5.56 17.95
C LEU A 471 -4.56 4.83 17.03
N TYR A 472 -4.03 4.23 15.97
CA TYR A 472 -4.80 3.53 14.98
C TYR A 472 -4.86 2.03 15.27
N GLU A 473 -6.05 1.47 15.17
CA GLU A 473 -6.34 0.05 15.14
C GLU A 473 -6.94 -0.32 13.78
N ASN A 474 -7.20 -1.60 13.55
CA ASN A 474 -7.81 -2.03 12.30
C ASN A 474 -9.19 -1.37 12.10
N ILE A 475 -9.43 -0.83 10.90
CA ILE A 475 -10.74 -0.25 10.52
C ILE A 475 -11.85 -1.30 10.50
N VAL A 476 -11.50 -2.57 10.27
CA VAL A 476 -12.43 -3.70 10.24
C VAL A 476 -12.57 -4.30 11.64
N ASP A 477 -13.80 -4.62 12.02
CA ASP A 477 -14.08 -5.47 13.18
C ASP A 477 -13.72 -6.92 12.82
N GLU A 478 -12.55 -7.37 13.25
CA GLU A 478 -11.98 -8.67 12.88
C GLU A 478 -12.83 -9.86 13.37
N GLU A 479 -13.58 -9.69 14.46
CA GLU A 479 -14.47 -10.74 14.98
C GLU A 479 -15.68 -10.97 14.08
N LYS A 480 -16.15 -9.92 13.42
CA LYS A 480 -17.29 -9.96 12.49
C LYS A 480 -16.88 -10.23 11.04
N GLY A 481 -15.58 -10.13 10.72
CA GLY A 481 -15.07 -10.19 9.36
C GLY A 481 -15.29 -8.90 8.57
N VAL A 482 -14.71 -8.82 7.36
CA VAL A 482 -14.69 -7.57 6.57
C VAL A 482 -16.10 -7.11 6.18
N TYR A 483 -16.96 -8.01 5.75
CA TYR A 483 -18.27 -7.69 5.19
C TYR A 483 -19.41 -8.20 6.08
N ASN A 484 -20.38 -7.34 6.29
CA ASN A 484 -21.66 -7.72 6.89
C ASN A 484 -22.41 -8.66 5.94
N GLN A 485 -22.87 -9.79 6.45
CA GLN A 485 -23.54 -10.83 5.67
C GLN A 485 -24.98 -10.45 5.25
N GLU A 486 -25.59 -9.47 5.92
CA GLU A 486 -26.96 -9.04 5.64
C GLU A 486 -27.04 -8.05 4.49
N ASP A 487 -26.15 -7.06 4.45
CA ASP A 487 -26.20 -5.94 3.51
C ASP A 487 -24.91 -5.74 2.68
N GLY A 488 -23.87 -6.51 2.95
CA GLY A 488 -22.59 -6.42 2.27
C GLY A 488 -21.78 -5.14 2.58
N SER A 489 -22.17 -4.39 3.60
CA SER A 489 -21.40 -3.23 4.08
C SER A 489 -20.13 -3.67 4.81
N ILE A 490 -19.24 -2.72 5.09
CA ILE A 490 -18.04 -2.98 5.91
C ILE A 490 -18.44 -3.04 7.39
N ASN A 491 -18.00 -4.07 8.09
CA ASN A 491 -18.06 -4.14 9.54
C ASN A 491 -17.00 -3.23 10.15
N VAL A 492 -17.36 -1.98 10.41
CA VAL A 492 -16.43 -0.96 10.92
C VAL A 492 -16.18 -1.17 12.41
N ASN A 493 -14.89 -1.15 12.80
CA ASN A 493 -14.47 -1.08 14.19
C ASN A 493 -14.61 0.37 14.68
N PRO A 494 -15.53 0.67 15.62
CA PRO A 494 -15.75 2.02 16.12
C PRO A 494 -14.54 2.58 16.90
N ASP A 495 -13.67 1.69 17.42
CA ASP A 495 -12.48 2.04 18.19
C ASP A 495 -11.20 2.06 17.32
N SER A 496 -11.36 2.11 16.00
CA SER A 496 -10.24 2.08 15.06
C SER A 496 -9.33 3.32 15.12
N LEU A 497 -9.78 4.40 15.75
CA LEU A 497 -9.02 5.63 15.99
C LEU A 497 -9.28 6.16 17.39
N LYS A 498 -8.21 6.30 18.18
CA LYS A 498 -8.20 7.02 19.44
C LYS A 498 -7.23 8.19 19.35
N VAL A 499 -7.74 9.40 19.56
CA VAL A 499 -6.92 10.61 19.66
C VAL A 499 -6.63 10.90 21.13
N VAL A 500 -5.36 11.08 21.47
CA VAL A 500 -4.92 11.39 22.85
C VAL A 500 -4.09 12.66 22.87
N ASP A 501 -4.23 13.43 23.96
CA ASP A 501 -3.34 14.52 24.28
C ASP A 501 -2.17 13.94 25.10
N CYS A 502 -1.00 13.91 24.51
CA CYS A 502 0.20 13.37 25.13
C CYS A 502 1.20 14.46 25.49
N VAL A 503 2.15 14.14 26.37
CA VAL A 503 3.25 15.02 26.71
C VAL A 503 4.54 14.39 26.23
N VAL A 504 5.32 15.15 25.48
CA VAL A 504 6.54 14.69 24.85
C VAL A 504 7.74 15.51 25.33
N GLU A 505 8.93 14.92 25.28
CA GLU A 505 10.16 15.67 25.54
C GLU A 505 10.32 16.81 24.50
N PRO A 506 10.96 17.95 24.88
CA PRO A 506 10.99 19.15 24.04
C PRO A 506 11.53 18.94 22.62
N GLU A 507 12.47 18.02 22.44
CA GLU A 507 13.06 17.72 21.13
C GLU A 507 12.04 17.17 20.13
N LEU A 508 11.05 16.41 20.62
CA LEU A 508 9.97 15.91 19.77
C LEU A 508 9.04 17.01 19.23
N ALA A 509 8.91 18.13 19.92
CA ALA A 509 8.11 19.25 19.44
C ALA A 509 8.71 19.92 18.19
N LYS A 510 9.98 19.66 17.89
CA LYS A 510 10.67 20.13 16.68
C LYS A 510 10.54 19.20 15.50
N ALA A 511 9.79 18.11 15.63
CA ALA A 511 9.61 17.14 14.54
C ALA A 511 9.01 17.79 13.31
N GLU A 512 9.60 17.50 12.18
CA GLU A 512 9.09 17.89 10.86
C GLU A 512 8.12 16.82 10.34
N LYS A 513 7.33 17.19 9.33
CA LYS A 513 6.41 16.26 8.67
C LYS A 513 7.14 15.02 8.16
N GLU A 514 6.54 13.84 8.34
CA GLU A 514 7.07 12.53 8.00
C GLU A 514 8.26 12.05 8.87
N ASP A 515 8.73 12.83 9.84
CA ASP A 515 9.72 12.35 10.80
C ASP A 515 9.17 11.17 11.60
N LYS A 516 10.03 10.16 11.82
CA LYS A 516 9.65 8.91 12.48
C LYS A 516 10.48 8.70 13.74
N PHE A 517 9.81 8.21 14.77
CA PHE A 517 10.41 7.95 16.08
C PHE A 517 9.86 6.67 16.70
N GLN A 518 10.62 6.05 17.57
CA GLN A 518 10.07 5.13 18.52
C GLN A 518 9.72 5.91 19.79
N PHE A 519 8.45 5.90 20.19
CA PHE A 519 8.06 6.32 21.52
C PHE A 519 8.33 5.17 22.49
N VAL A 520 9.26 5.40 23.40
CA VAL A 520 9.78 4.37 24.31
C VAL A 520 8.64 3.62 24.97
N ARG A 521 8.66 2.27 24.87
CA ARG A 521 7.66 1.34 25.39
C ARG A 521 6.26 1.42 24.75
N ASN A 522 5.98 2.40 23.88
CA ASN A 522 4.65 2.62 23.27
C ASN A 522 4.54 2.09 21.84
N GLY A 523 5.49 2.42 20.98
CA GLY A 523 5.42 2.04 19.55
C GLY A 523 6.25 2.96 18.67
N TYR A 524 6.06 2.78 17.36
CA TYR A 524 6.64 3.67 16.35
C TYR A 524 5.60 4.68 15.90
N PHE A 525 6.02 5.92 15.74
CA PHE A 525 5.18 7.06 15.41
C PHE A 525 5.77 7.87 14.28
N CYS A 526 4.91 8.50 13.49
CA CYS A 526 5.27 9.39 12.39
C CYS A 526 4.55 10.73 12.56
N ALA A 527 5.27 11.85 12.38
CA ALA A 527 4.64 13.17 12.33
C ALA A 527 3.79 13.29 11.07
N ASP A 528 2.48 13.56 11.24
CA ASP A 528 1.50 13.56 10.16
C ASP A 528 1.83 14.61 9.10
N ILE A 529 1.82 14.20 7.83
CA ILE A 529 2.18 15.07 6.70
C ILE A 529 1.17 16.20 6.47
N LYS A 530 -0.11 16.00 6.84
CA LYS A 530 -1.16 17.00 6.64
C LYS A 530 -1.32 17.92 7.83
N ASP A 531 -1.42 17.35 9.03
CA ASP A 531 -1.92 18.05 10.21
C ASP A 531 -0.82 18.56 11.14
N SER A 532 0.44 18.16 10.93
CA SER A 532 1.57 18.71 11.67
C SER A 532 1.93 20.12 11.18
N SER A 533 2.30 20.99 12.11
CA SER A 533 2.86 22.31 11.87
C SER A 533 4.09 22.55 12.74
N GLU A 534 4.88 23.58 12.41
CA GLU A 534 6.07 23.94 13.18
C GLU A 534 5.75 24.16 14.66
N GLY A 535 6.46 23.45 15.52
CA GLY A 535 6.26 23.49 16.98
C GLY A 535 5.00 22.78 17.50
N ASN A 536 4.16 22.26 16.62
CA ASN A 536 2.93 21.53 16.98
C ASN A 536 2.73 20.29 16.08
N PRO A 537 3.59 19.28 16.20
CA PRO A 537 3.44 18.04 15.46
C PRO A 537 2.21 17.25 15.94
N VAL A 538 1.58 16.54 15.00
CA VAL A 538 0.56 15.51 15.28
C VAL A 538 1.17 14.17 14.93
N PHE A 539 1.21 13.24 15.88
CA PHE A 539 1.86 11.95 15.68
C PHE A 539 0.86 10.85 15.37
N ASN A 540 1.08 10.14 14.27
CA ASN A 540 0.36 8.93 13.92
C ASN A 540 1.13 7.71 14.42
N ARG A 541 0.49 6.83 15.19
CA ARG A 541 1.10 5.54 15.52
C ARG A 541 1.17 4.68 14.26
N ILE A 542 2.39 4.33 13.87
CA ILE A 542 2.62 3.41 12.75
C ILE A 542 2.23 2.00 13.17
N VAL A 543 2.81 1.55 14.29
CA VAL A 543 2.69 0.19 14.81
C VAL A 543 3.09 0.14 16.27
N SER A 544 2.48 -0.77 17.05
CA SER A 544 2.89 -1.06 18.43
C SER A 544 4.24 -1.81 18.46
N LEU A 545 4.89 -1.89 19.63
CA LEU A 545 6.15 -2.64 19.78
C LEU A 545 5.95 -4.16 19.78
N LYS A 546 4.79 -4.64 20.21
CA LYS A 546 4.49 -6.08 20.26
C LYS A 546 4.12 -6.57 18.86
N SER A 547 4.70 -7.70 18.47
CA SER A 547 4.36 -8.39 17.23
C SER A 547 3.58 -9.66 17.52
N SER A 548 2.50 -9.91 16.81
CA SER A 548 1.82 -11.20 16.74
C SER A 548 2.42 -12.12 15.66
N PHE A 549 3.15 -11.54 14.71
CA PHE A 549 3.85 -12.27 13.66
C PHE A 549 5.11 -12.96 14.20
N LYS A 550 5.29 -14.22 13.84
CA LYS A 550 6.51 -14.99 14.11
C LYS A 550 7.07 -15.49 12.79
N LEU A 551 8.38 -15.31 12.59
CA LEU A 551 9.06 -15.95 11.46
C LEU A 551 8.85 -17.46 11.52
N PRO A 552 8.62 -18.12 10.36
CA PRO A 552 8.64 -19.58 10.31
C PRO A 552 9.96 -20.08 10.89
N THR A 553 9.88 -20.94 11.88
CA THR A 553 11.06 -21.67 12.38
C THR A 553 11.41 -22.74 11.36
N ASN A 554 12.62 -22.68 10.80
CA ASN A 554 13.18 -23.73 9.95
C ASN A 554 13.25 -25.06 10.68
#